data_b65ba814aa9e9e433265d596b3133363
#
_entry.id   b65ba814aa9e9e433265d596b3133363
#
_cell.length_a   1.000
_cell.length_b   1.000
_cell.length_c   1.000
_cell.angle_alpha   90.00
_cell.angle_beta   90.00
_cell.angle_gamma   90.00
#
_symmetry.space_group_name_H-M   'P 1'
#
loop_
_entity.id
_entity.type
_entity.pdbx_description
1 polymer ?
#
loop_
_entity_poly.entity_id
_entity_poly.type
_entity_poly.pdbx_seq_one_letter_code
_entity_poly.pdbx_strand_id
1 'polypeptide(L)'
;MADNKFYKGYYISKEKYTGFDHNDMWNDVSLHGQYTLYCHKDLPYLVSVSSNSKTKTIILGLVYDPFSNQYNDVAIANELNSYLSTGDEQRFYDKFEQLCGSFLCIFSTDSNIRIWPDTFATKSIYYDKKHFHFYL
;
A
#
# COMPACT_ATOMS: atom_id res chain seq x y z
N MET A 1 -16.81 -16.05 17.72
CA MET A 1 -16.44 -14.67 17.78
C MET A 1 -15.24 -14.40 16.93
N ALA A 2 -15.40 -13.54 15.96
CA ALA A 2 -14.30 -13.23 15.08
C ALA A 2 -13.17 -12.61 15.88
N ASP A 3 -12.01 -13.18 15.71
CA ASP A 3 -10.80 -12.62 16.26
C ASP A 3 -10.55 -11.25 15.64
N ASN A 4 -10.61 -10.23 16.44
CA ASN A 4 -10.34 -8.87 16.01
C ASN A 4 -8.85 -8.59 15.76
N LYS A 5 -8.05 -9.65 15.61
CA LYS A 5 -6.60 -9.54 15.44
C LYS A 5 -6.18 -8.69 14.26
N PHE A 6 -7.03 -8.59 13.24
CA PHE A 6 -6.73 -7.83 12.03
C PHE A 6 -7.66 -6.63 11.86
N TYR A 7 -8.24 -6.17 12.91
CA TYR A 7 -9.30 -5.18 12.90
C TYR A 7 -8.96 -3.89 12.16
N LYS A 8 -7.73 -3.43 12.20
CA LYS A 8 -7.30 -2.20 11.51
C LYS A 8 -6.06 -2.41 10.65
N GLY A 9 -5.86 -3.61 10.17
CA GLY A 9 -4.68 -3.96 9.41
C GLY A 9 -4.91 -4.03 7.91
N TYR A 10 -3.98 -4.66 7.26
CA TYR A 10 -4.04 -4.98 5.84
C TYR A 10 -3.60 -6.42 5.61
N TYR A 11 -3.96 -6.92 4.42
CA TYR A 11 -3.61 -8.28 4.03
C TYR A 11 -3.50 -8.34 2.51
N ILE A 12 -2.42 -8.94 2.00
CA ILE A 12 -2.21 -9.14 0.57
C ILE A 12 -2.16 -10.63 0.30
N SER A 13 -2.99 -11.13 -0.59
CA SER A 13 -3.11 -12.55 -0.88
C SER A 13 -3.52 -12.80 -2.33
N LYS A 14 -3.08 -13.94 -2.86
CA LYS A 14 -3.60 -14.47 -4.13
C LYS A 14 -4.98 -15.07 -3.97
N GLU A 15 -5.25 -15.64 -2.82
CA GLU A 15 -6.52 -16.31 -2.56
C GLU A 15 -7.53 -15.31 -2.03
N LYS A 16 -8.76 -15.44 -2.51
CA LYS A 16 -9.86 -14.69 -1.92
C LYS A 16 -10.05 -15.19 -0.49
N TYR A 17 -9.73 -14.33 0.46
CA TYR A 17 -9.84 -14.70 1.86
C TYR A 17 -11.29 -14.69 2.30
N THR A 18 -11.84 -15.88 2.51
CA THR A 18 -13.25 -16.07 2.92
C THR A 18 -13.47 -15.85 4.42
N GLY A 19 -12.41 -15.71 5.20
CA GLY A 19 -12.51 -15.44 6.63
C GLY A 19 -12.86 -13.99 6.99
N PHE A 20 -12.90 -13.08 5.99
CA PHE A 20 -13.45 -11.75 6.18
C PHE A 20 -14.96 -11.81 5.99
N ASP A 21 -15.66 -12.31 6.99
CA ASP A 21 -17.12 -12.49 6.94
C ASP A 21 -17.88 -11.16 6.86
N HIS A 22 -17.18 -10.05 6.97
CA HIS A 22 -17.77 -8.72 6.93
C HIS A 22 -17.15 -7.89 5.81
N ASN A 23 -17.61 -8.14 4.59
CA ASN A 23 -17.14 -7.43 3.40
C ASN A 23 -17.26 -5.91 3.54
N ASP A 24 -18.19 -5.42 4.34
CA ASP A 24 -18.41 -4.01 4.57
C ASP A 24 -17.29 -3.33 5.36
N MET A 25 -16.44 -4.12 6.02
CA MET A 25 -15.37 -3.62 6.87
C MET A 25 -14.03 -3.53 6.16
N TRP A 26 -13.96 -4.00 4.92
CA TRP A 26 -12.71 -4.10 4.18
C TRP A 26 -12.85 -3.49 2.78
N ASN A 27 -11.83 -2.73 2.40
CA ASN A 27 -11.64 -2.29 1.01
C ASN A 27 -10.70 -3.27 0.32
N ASP A 28 -10.90 -3.47 -0.97
CA ASP A 28 -10.03 -4.31 -1.77
C ASP A 28 -9.47 -3.55 -2.97
N VAL A 29 -8.19 -3.80 -3.26
CA VAL A 29 -7.49 -3.21 -4.39
C VAL A 29 -6.76 -4.32 -5.14
N SER A 30 -7.04 -4.48 -6.42
CA SER A 30 -6.35 -5.46 -7.25
C SER A 30 -4.91 -5.07 -7.48
N LEU A 31 -4.01 -6.03 -7.33
CA LEU A 31 -2.58 -5.86 -7.57
C LEU A 31 -2.12 -6.75 -8.73
N HIS A 32 -0.82 -6.78 -8.97
CA HIS A 32 -0.20 -7.63 -9.99
C HIS A 32 -0.60 -9.10 -9.83
N GLY A 33 -0.80 -9.75 -10.94
CA GLY A 33 -1.20 -11.16 -10.98
C GLY A 33 -2.58 -11.33 -10.38
N GLN A 34 -2.71 -12.30 -9.48
CA GLN A 34 -3.96 -12.60 -8.78
C GLN A 34 -3.96 -12.03 -7.36
N TYR A 35 -2.98 -11.20 -7.02
CA TYR A 35 -2.92 -10.61 -5.69
C TYR A 35 -3.97 -9.53 -5.52
N THR A 36 -4.55 -9.50 -4.33
CA THR A 36 -5.48 -8.46 -3.91
C THR A 36 -5.03 -7.93 -2.55
N LEU A 37 -5.03 -6.62 -2.43
CA LEU A 37 -4.83 -5.94 -1.15
C LEU A 37 -6.19 -5.79 -0.49
N TYR A 38 -6.30 -6.29 0.73
CA TYR A 38 -7.45 -6.05 1.60
C TYR A 38 -6.99 -5.12 2.71
N CYS A 39 -7.67 -4.00 2.91
CA CYS A 39 -7.37 -3.11 4.02
C CYS A 39 -8.64 -2.72 4.75
N HIS A 40 -8.54 -2.61 6.07
CA HIS A 40 -9.69 -2.25 6.89
C HIS A 40 -10.17 -0.84 6.53
N LYS A 41 -11.46 -0.63 6.50
CA LYS A 41 -12.05 0.66 6.08
C LYS A 41 -11.62 1.84 6.92
N ASP A 42 -11.21 1.60 8.18
CA ASP A 42 -10.73 2.65 9.06
C ASP A 42 -9.24 2.96 8.86
N LEU A 43 -8.55 2.17 8.03
CA LEU A 43 -7.17 2.44 7.67
C LEU A 43 -7.17 3.41 6.49
N PRO A 44 -6.64 4.62 6.67
CA PRO A 44 -6.52 5.56 5.56
C PRO A 44 -5.67 4.98 4.44
N TYR A 45 -6.07 5.19 3.19
CA TYR A 45 -5.26 4.78 2.06
C TYR A 45 -5.43 5.71 0.87
N LEU A 46 -4.39 5.81 0.09
CA LEU A 46 -4.33 6.59 -1.15
C LEU A 46 -3.96 5.65 -2.28
N VAL A 47 -4.61 5.80 -3.42
CA VAL A 47 -4.31 4.97 -4.60
C VAL A 47 -4.05 5.89 -5.79
N SER A 48 -2.91 5.65 -6.45
CA SER A 48 -2.59 6.27 -7.74
C SER A 48 -2.42 5.18 -8.78
N VAL A 49 -3.04 5.37 -9.93
CA VAL A 49 -3.00 4.43 -11.05
C VAL A 49 -2.49 5.19 -12.27
N SER A 50 -1.52 4.60 -12.99
CA SER A 50 -1.04 5.19 -14.24
C SER A 50 -2.12 5.17 -15.31
N SER A 51 -1.97 6.04 -16.33
CA SER A 51 -2.95 6.17 -17.42
C SER A 51 -3.15 4.88 -18.21
N ASN A 52 -2.13 4.02 -18.27
CA ASN A 52 -2.22 2.73 -18.94
C ASN A 52 -2.68 1.59 -18.01
N SER A 53 -3.00 1.92 -16.75
CA SER A 53 -3.45 0.98 -15.71
C SER A 53 -2.44 -0.12 -15.36
N LYS A 54 -1.18 -0.01 -15.81
CA LYS A 54 -0.15 -1.02 -15.57
C LYS A 54 0.58 -0.86 -14.26
N THR A 55 0.67 0.37 -13.74
CA THR A 55 1.33 0.65 -12.48
C THR A 55 0.37 1.27 -11.50
N LYS A 56 0.50 0.87 -10.26
CA LYS A 56 -0.37 1.32 -9.19
C LYS A 56 0.46 1.52 -7.93
N THR A 57 0.31 2.68 -7.31
CA THR A 57 0.94 2.98 -6.02
C THR A 57 -0.13 3.17 -4.98
N ILE A 58 0.00 2.46 -3.86
CA ILE A 58 -0.92 2.56 -2.73
C ILE A 58 -0.13 2.98 -1.50
N ILE A 59 -0.63 3.96 -0.77
CA ILE A 59 -0.09 4.35 0.53
C ILE A 59 -1.12 4.00 1.59
N LEU A 60 -0.75 3.12 2.51
CA LEU A 60 -1.59 2.71 3.64
C LEU A 60 -1.13 3.41 4.89
N GLY A 61 -2.01 4.16 5.54
CA GLY A 61 -1.72 4.85 6.78
C GLY A 61 -1.68 6.35 6.62
N LEU A 62 -0.97 7.01 7.52
CA LEU A 62 -0.90 8.45 7.59
C LEU A 62 0.43 8.92 6.99
N VAL A 63 0.36 9.78 5.98
CA VAL A 63 1.53 10.32 5.28
C VAL A 63 1.44 11.84 5.22
N TYR A 64 2.57 12.50 5.44
CA TYR A 64 2.68 13.95 5.37
C TYR A 64 3.97 14.34 4.65
N ASP A 65 3.85 15.28 3.72
CA ASP A 65 5.01 15.88 3.07
C ASP A 65 5.21 17.29 3.62
N PRO A 66 6.24 17.49 4.46
CA PRO A 66 6.48 18.82 5.07
C PRO A 66 6.95 19.86 4.06
N PHE A 67 7.53 19.46 2.93
CA PHE A 67 8.03 20.39 1.93
C PHE A 67 6.91 20.98 1.08
N SER A 68 5.89 20.20 0.77
CA SER A 68 4.71 20.68 0.03
C SER A 68 3.50 20.96 0.92
N ASN A 69 3.62 20.67 2.22
CA ASN A 69 2.54 20.78 3.19
C ASN A 69 1.29 20.02 2.78
N GLN A 70 1.48 18.79 2.28
CA GLN A 70 0.40 17.88 1.89
C GLN A 70 0.25 16.78 2.94
N TYR A 71 -0.98 16.59 3.40
CA TYR A 71 -1.32 15.56 4.38
C TYR A 71 -2.37 14.62 3.79
N ASN A 72 -2.05 13.34 3.72
CA ASN A 72 -2.92 12.30 3.15
C ASN A 72 -3.50 12.71 1.80
N ASP A 73 -2.71 13.38 0.99
CA ASP A 73 -3.12 13.88 -0.32
C ASP A 73 -2.72 12.86 -1.39
N VAL A 74 -3.65 12.55 -2.26
CA VAL A 74 -3.41 11.64 -3.39
C VAL A 74 -2.27 12.14 -4.29
N ALA A 75 -1.98 13.43 -4.28
CA ALA A 75 -0.86 14.00 -5.04
C ALA A 75 0.48 13.36 -4.63
N ILE A 76 0.64 12.98 -3.36
CA ILE A 76 1.84 12.27 -2.88
C ILE A 76 1.96 10.92 -3.59
N ALA A 77 0.89 10.15 -3.62
CA ALA A 77 0.87 8.85 -4.30
C ALA A 77 1.08 9.01 -5.81
N ASN A 78 0.47 10.03 -6.42
CA ASN A 78 0.64 10.32 -7.85
C ASN A 78 2.09 10.62 -8.19
N GLU A 79 2.77 11.41 -7.38
CA GLU A 79 4.17 11.76 -7.61
C GLU A 79 5.06 10.52 -7.49
N LEU A 80 4.91 9.73 -6.44
CA LEU A 80 5.66 8.50 -6.26
C LEU A 80 5.41 7.52 -7.42
N ASN A 81 4.15 7.36 -7.83
CA ASN A 81 3.80 6.49 -8.94
C ASN A 81 4.45 6.94 -10.25
N SER A 82 4.48 8.24 -10.49
CA SER A 82 5.10 8.79 -11.70
C SER A 82 6.60 8.47 -11.76
N TYR A 83 7.31 8.60 -10.65
CA TYR A 83 8.74 8.27 -10.61
C TYR A 83 8.99 6.78 -10.81
N LEU A 84 8.25 5.94 -10.13
CA LEU A 84 8.42 4.49 -10.25
C LEU A 84 8.01 3.97 -11.63
N SER A 85 6.95 4.52 -12.21
CA SER A 85 6.47 4.07 -13.52
C SER A 85 7.39 4.48 -14.67
N THR A 86 8.16 5.57 -14.50
CA THR A 86 9.16 6.00 -15.49
C THR A 86 10.55 5.43 -15.22
N GLY A 87 10.72 4.66 -14.15
CA GLY A 87 12.00 4.07 -13.78
C GLY A 87 12.97 5.02 -13.10
N ASP A 88 12.50 6.18 -12.65
CA ASP A 88 13.33 7.17 -11.95
C ASP A 88 13.36 6.87 -10.45
N GLU A 89 14.09 5.82 -10.08
CA GLU A 89 14.16 5.37 -8.70
C GLU A 89 14.85 6.40 -7.80
N GLN A 90 15.80 7.18 -8.32
CA GLN A 90 16.47 8.19 -7.52
C GLN A 90 15.49 9.26 -7.04
N ARG A 91 14.65 9.77 -7.93
CA ARG A 91 13.63 10.75 -7.54
C ARG A 91 12.59 10.14 -6.60
N PHE A 92 12.26 8.87 -6.81
CA PHE A 92 11.36 8.17 -5.87
C PHE A 92 11.95 8.18 -4.46
N TYR A 93 13.21 7.77 -4.29
CA TYR A 93 13.83 7.72 -2.97
C TYR A 93 14.03 9.13 -2.38
N ASP A 94 14.41 10.11 -3.18
CA ASP A 94 14.53 11.49 -2.71
C ASP A 94 13.21 12.01 -2.15
N LYS A 95 12.11 11.76 -2.85
CA LYS A 95 10.78 12.14 -2.37
C LYS A 95 10.37 11.31 -1.16
N PHE A 96 10.59 10.01 -1.22
CA PHE A 96 10.18 9.08 -0.16
C PHE A 96 10.83 9.41 1.18
N GLU A 97 12.11 9.76 1.16
CA GLU A 97 12.86 10.13 2.36
C GLU A 97 12.35 11.42 3.02
N GLN A 98 11.69 12.29 2.27
CA GLN A 98 11.09 13.51 2.79
C GLN A 98 9.78 13.26 3.53
N LEU A 99 9.13 12.14 3.27
CA LEU A 99 7.82 11.87 3.81
C LEU A 99 7.88 11.48 5.28
N CYS A 100 6.93 12.00 6.03
CA CYS A 100 6.76 11.73 7.45
C CYS A 100 5.44 10.99 7.67
N GLY A 101 5.35 10.29 8.79
CA GLY A 101 4.12 9.63 9.17
C GLY A 101 4.31 8.16 9.49
N SER A 102 3.21 7.45 9.56
CA SER A 102 3.17 6.01 9.80
C SER A 102 2.43 5.35 8.66
N PHE A 103 3.19 4.79 7.70
CA PHE A 103 2.59 4.29 6.46
C PHE A 103 3.41 3.16 5.83
N LEU A 104 2.77 2.48 4.90
CA LEU A 104 3.40 1.56 3.95
C LEU A 104 3.14 2.07 2.55
N CYS A 105 4.15 1.97 1.68
CA CYS A 105 4.01 2.25 0.26
C CYS A 105 4.08 0.93 -0.51
N ILE A 106 3.06 0.65 -1.30
CA ILE A 106 2.96 -0.55 -2.13
C ILE A 106 2.96 -0.12 -3.59
N PHE A 107 3.84 -0.72 -4.37
CA PHE A 107 3.93 -0.47 -5.80
C PHE A 107 3.70 -1.77 -6.55
N SER A 108 2.68 -1.79 -7.41
CA SER A 108 2.31 -2.95 -8.21
C SER A 108 2.52 -2.65 -9.69
N THR A 109 3.22 -3.54 -10.39
CA THR A 109 3.44 -3.44 -11.84
C THR A 109 2.92 -4.70 -12.54
N ASP A 110 3.16 -4.82 -13.85
CA ASP A 110 2.83 -6.04 -14.59
C ASP A 110 3.67 -7.24 -14.17
N SER A 111 4.82 -7.01 -13.52
CA SER A 111 5.78 -8.07 -13.24
C SER A 111 5.98 -8.35 -11.75
N ASN A 112 5.70 -7.40 -10.86
CA ASN A 112 5.96 -7.62 -9.44
C ASN A 112 5.19 -6.66 -8.54
N ILE A 113 5.30 -6.92 -7.24
CA ILE A 113 4.81 -6.06 -6.17
C ILE A 113 5.99 -5.74 -5.26
N ARG A 114 6.17 -4.46 -4.96
CA ARG A 114 7.21 -3.98 -4.03
C ARG A 114 6.54 -3.26 -2.88
N ILE A 115 7.10 -3.41 -1.68
CA ILE A 115 6.55 -2.82 -0.46
C ILE A 115 7.67 -2.11 0.29
N TRP A 116 7.46 -0.85 0.64
CA TRP A 116 8.37 -0.07 1.47
C TRP A 116 7.65 0.39 2.74
N PRO A 117 8.23 0.15 3.92
CA PRO A 117 7.77 0.82 5.12
C PRO A 117 8.19 2.29 5.11
N ASP A 118 7.57 3.11 5.96
CA ASP A 118 8.06 4.46 6.18
C ASP A 118 9.50 4.46 6.75
N THR A 119 10.14 5.62 6.75
CA THR A 119 11.56 5.75 7.12
C THR A 119 11.90 5.14 8.48
N PHE A 120 10.97 5.19 9.42
CA PHE A 120 11.17 4.64 10.77
C PHE A 120 10.62 3.22 10.92
N ALA A 121 10.09 2.65 9.86
CA ALA A 121 9.48 1.32 9.85
C ALA A 121 8.46 1.13 10.99
N THR A 122 7.59 2.13 11.16
CA THR A 122 6.58 2.13 12.22
C THR A 122 5.53 1.03 12.03
N LYS A 123 5.35 0.57 10.78
CA LYS A 123 4.49 -0.56 10.46
C LYS A 123 5.34 -1.76 10.06
N SER A 124 5.18 -2.85 10.78
CA SER A 124 5.89 -4.09 10.47
C SER A 124 5.27 -4.78 9.27
N ILE A 125 6.11 -5.48 8.52
CA ILE A 125 5.69 -6.30 7.39
C ILE A 125 5.96 -7.74 7.75
N TYR A 126 4.92 -8.56 7.81
CA TYR A 126 5.02 -9.99 8.00
C TYR A 126 4.61 -10.70 6.72
N TYR A 127 5.25 -11.80 6.41
CA TYR A 127 4.87 -12.58 5.24
C TYR A 127 4.98 -14.08 5.53
N ASP A 128 4.11 -14.82 4.87
CA ASP A 128 4.10 -16.28 4.90
C ASP A 128 4.67 -16.81 3.59
N LYS A 129 5.86 -17.41 3.64
CA LYS A 129 6.53 -17.93 2.45
C LYS A 129 5.75 -19.06 1.79
N LYS A 130 5.01 -19.83 2.58
CA LYS A 130 4.26 -20.98 2.08
C LYS A 130 3.06 -20.55 1.24
N HIS A 131 2.39 -19.46 1.62
CA HIS A 131 1.17 -18.99 0.97
C HIS A 131 1.37 -17.65 0.26
N PHE A 132 2.56 -17.05 0.38
CA PHE A 132 2.89 -15.73 -0.19
C PHE A 132 1.92 -14.65 0.27
N HIS A 133 1.55 -14.66 1.55
CA HIS A 133 0.70 -13.65 2.16
C HIS A 133 1.55 -12.59 2.85
N PHE A 134 1.11 -11.31 2.75
CA PHE A 134 1.71 -10.19 3.46
C PHE A 134 0.64 -9.60 4.37
N TYR A 135 0.99 -9.36 5.63
CA TYR A 135 0.03 -8.84 6.61
C TYR A 135 0.75 -8.04 7.69
N LEU A 136 -0.03 -7.25 8.39
CA LEU A 136 0.46 -6.42 9.49
C LEU A 136 0.45 -7.19 10.79
#